data_2f8305155af205f7850b79fbca0bc878
#
_entry.id   2f8305155af205f7850b79fbca0bc878
#
_cell.length_a   1.000
_cell.length_b   1.000
_cell.length_c   1.000
_cell.angle_alpha   90.00
_cell.angle_beta   90.00
_cell.angle_gamma   90.00
#
_symmetry.space_group_name_H-M   'P 1'
#
loop_
_entity.id
_entity.type
_entity.pdbx_description
1 polymer ?
#
loop_
_entity_poly.entity_id
_entity_poly.type
_entity_poly.pdbx_seq_one_letter_code
_entity_poly.pdbx_strand_id
1 'polypeptide(L)'
;VKILPVNPTENVTPESLRAFLLQCAGLAAAAGRPQLVSISLLVEDLDPLAVLESIFEPAELHFYAERPAQGFAVAGAEAVLEFTADGPDRFLRARDQIARVLADTIAVGPIEEPFAGPHFLFANGFAHTATADAAFPALRFFVPRWQVARMGDRTVAVANLLVTADAPVDLLAAKVWKAHAKFRAFDYRSARRKDRPSAPKRIEEIGGDGVYQRSVARALEEIARGDYQKVVLARAKRLTTTEEFHPLGVLNHLRQHFPACYAFSIANGRGQSFIGATPERLIRVASGRMHTEALAGSAPRGESASEDAAFARALLQSEKDLREHRLVFESIARRLADLGLQLEHAGQPRLLGLANVQHLHLPISAALPSGVHILDLVARLHPTPAVGGTPREPAVAALAHLEPFARGLYAGPQGWVDHRGGGEFFVGIRSALIDGHTAMAYAGAGIVAGSSPEKEFAETELKFKALIEALTNS
;
A
#
# COMPACT_ATOMS: atom_id res chain seq x y z
N VAL A 1 6.88 17.27 16.78
CA VAL A 1 6.93 16.21 17.82
C VAL A 1 7.77 16.71 18.99
N LYS A 2 7.25 16.58 20.21
CA LYS A 2 7.98 16.91 21.44
C LYS A 2 8.66 15.66 21.98
N ILE A 3 9.93 15.79 22.38
CA ILE A 3 10.68 14.75 23.10
C ILE A 3 10.73 15.18 24.55
N LEU A 4 10.27 14.35 25.48
CA LEU A 4 10.33 14.65 26.90
C LEU A 4 11.62 14.09 27.51
N PRO A 5 12.18 14.75 28.55
CA PRO A 5 13.38 14.28 29.23
C PRO A 5 13.19 12.96 29.99
N VAL A 6 11.94 12.63 30.34
CA VAL A 6 11.62 11.33 30.97
C VAL A 6 11.35 10.32 29.87
N ASN A 7 12.26 9.38 29.70
CA ASN A 7 12.14 8.29 28.73
C ASN A 7 11.76 6.99 29.47
N PRO A 8 10.48 6.54 29.41
CA PRO A 8 10.05 5.33 30.09
C PRO A 8 10.67 4.05 29.51
N THR A 9 11.41 4.15 28.38
CA THR A 9 12.05 3.01 27.72
C THR A 9 13.48 2.77 28.21
N GLU A 10 14.10 3.72 28.92
CA GLU A 10 15.42 3.56 29.54
C GLU A 10 15.33 2.82 30.89
N ASN A 11 14.35 3.18 31.71
CA ASN A 11 14.01 2.49 32.96
C ASN A 11 12.64 1.83 32.80
N VAL A 12 12.61 0.66 32.18
CA VAL A 12 11.35 -0.03 31.84
C VAL A 12 10.72 -0.63 33.10
N THR A 13 9.98 0.16 33.82
CA THR A 13 9.14 -0.26 34.95
C THR A 13 7.72 0.27 34.81
N PRO A 14 6.70 -0.39 35.42
CA PRO A 14 5.34 0.13 35.44
C PRO A 14 5.24 1.54 36.00
N GLU A 15 6.07 1.84 37.01
CA GLU A 15 6.09 3.12 37.72
C GLU A 15 6.64 4.24 36.83
N SER A 16 7.71 4.00 36.09
CA SER A 16 8.29 4.97 35.14
C SER A 16 7.32 5.29 33.99
N LEU A 17 6.63 4.28 33.48
CA LEU A 17 5.59 4.45 32.46
C LEU A 17 4.40 5.26 33.00
N ARG A 18 3.96 4.97 34.21
CA ARG A 18 2.89 5.72 34.89
C ARG A 18 3.26 7.20 35.08
N ALA A 19 4.47 7.46 35.61
CA ALA A 19 4.96 8.82 35.81
C ALA A 19 5.03 9.61 34.49
N PHE A 20 5.51 8.98 33.40
CA PHE A 20 5.53 9.57 32.09
C PHE A 20 4.11 9.92 31.58
N LEU A 21 3.14 9.00 31.68
CA LEU A 21 1.78 9.23 31.23
C LEU A 21 1.06 10.31 32.09
N LEU A 22 1.37 10.43 33.38
CA LEU A 22 0.90 11.55 34.21
C LEU A 22 1.42 12.90 33.73
N GLN A 23 2.70 12.96 33.30
CA GLN A 23 3.26 14.16 32.68
C GLN A 23 2.55 14.50 31.37
N CYS A 24 2.27 13.48 30.51
CA CYS A 24 1.51 13.68 29.27
C CYS A 24 0.09 14.20 29.55
N ALA A 25 -0.60 13.69 30.56
CA ALA A 25 -1.93 14.18 30.94
C ALA A 25 -1.87 15.64 31.45
N GLY A 26 -0.83 16.01 32.17
CA GLY A 26 -0.58 17.41 32.58
C GLY A 26 -0.37 18.33 31.37
N LEU A 27 0.37 17.88 30.34
CA LEU A 27 0.55 18.63 29.10
C LEU A 27 -0.76 18.75 28.29
N ALA A 28 -1.58 17.70 28.28
CA ALA A 28 -2.90 17.74 27.67
C ALA A 28 -3.82 18.74 28.34
N ALA A 29 -3.81 18.79 29.71
CA ALA A 29 -4.55 19.77 30.49
C ALA A 29 -4.10 21.20 30.21
N ALA A 30 -2.79 21.46 30.18
CA ALA A 30 -2.22 22.77 29.86
C ALA A 30 -2.55 23.23 28.42
N ALA A 31 -2.61 22.29 27.47
CA ALA A 31 -2.95 22.57 26.06
C ALA A 31 -4.46 22.67 25.83
N GLY A 32 -5.31 22.22 26.75
CA GLY A 32 -6.77 22.15 26.59
C GLY A 32 -7.25 21.19 25.50
N ARG A 33 -6.40 20.21 25.11
CA ARG A 33 -6.69 19.24 24.05
C ARG A 33 -5.90 17.95 24.21
N PRO A 34 -6.40 16.81 23.66
CA PRO A 34 -5.70 15.53 23.68
C PRO A 34 -4.31 15.61 23.05
N GLN A 35 -3.36 14.82 23.58
CA GLN A 35 -2.02 14.65 23.01
C GLN A 35 -1.89 13.24 22.44
N LEU A 36 -1.37 13.10 21.21
CA LEU A 36 -0.92 11.81 20.72
C LEU A 36 0.42 11.47 21.40
N VAL A 37 0.45 10.36 22.11
CA VAL A 37 1.65 9.85 22.78
C VAL A 37 2.10 8.59 22.07
N SER A 38 3.34 8.57 21.58
CA SER A 38 3.94 7.46 20.84
C SER A 38 5.17 6.94 21.60
N ILE A 39 5.12 5.67 22.00
CA ILE A 39 6.17 5.01 22.79
C ILE A 39 6.79 3.91 21.94
N SER A 40 8.06 4.06 21.57
CA SER A 40 8.80 3.11 20.72
C SER A 40 9.78 2.28 21.55
N LEU A 41 9.88 1.00 21.22
CA LEU A 41 10.80 0.05 21.84
C LEU A 41 11.52 -0.76 20.77
N LEU A 42 12.83 -0.98 20.96
CA LEU A 42 13.50 -2.09 20.29
C LEU A 42 13.07 -3.40 20.95
N VAL A 43 12.71 -4.36 20.14
CA VAL A 43 12.30 -5.70 20.57
C VAL A 43 13.15 -6.75 19.84
N GLU A 44 13.16 -7.99 20.35
CA GLU A 44 13.77 -9.10 19.64
C GLU A 44 13.13 -9.32 18.28
N ASP A 45 13.77 -10.08 17.40
CA ASP A 45 13.29 -10.35 16.04
C ASP A 45 11.90 -10.99 16.09
N LEU A 46 10.90 -10.22 15.65
CA LEU A 46 9.51 -10.63 15.52
C LEU A 46 9.11 -10.62 14.05
N ASP A 47 8.32 -11.61 13.64
CA ASP A 47 7.61 -11.56 12.38
C ASP A 47 6.37 -10.66 12.50
N PRO A 48 6.33 -9.46 11.87
CA PRO A 48 5.18 -8.55 11.97
C PRO A 48 3.86 -9.17 11.48
N LEU A 49 3.90 -10.13 10.52
CA LEU A 49 2.69 -10.84 10.09
C LEU A 49 2.17 -11.77 11.19
N ALA A 50 3.04 -12.54 11.83
CA ALA A 50 2.64 -13.43 12.92
C ALA A 50 2.10 -12.64 14.12
N VAL A 51 2.67 -11.46 14.41
CA VAL A 51 2.11 -10.55 15.41
C VAL A 51 0.71 -10.10 15.01
N LEU A 52 0.52 -9.66 13.77
CA LEU A 52 -0.79 -9.24 13.27
C LEU A 52 -1.82 -10.39 13.32
N GLU A 53 -1.45 -11.61 12.92
CA GLU A 53 -2.33 -12.78 13.01
C GLU A 53 -2.76 -13.06 14.46
N SER A 54 -1.90 -12.86 15.44
CA SER A 54 -2.19 -13.12 16.86
C SER A 54 -3.17 -12.12 17.49
N ILE A 55 -3.33 -10.93 16.89
CA ILE A 55 -4.22 -9.85 17.36
C ILE A 55 -5.30 -9.53 16.34
N PHE A 56 -5.42 -10.35 15.27
CA PHE A 56 -6.36 -10.12 14.19
C PHE A 56 -7.81 -10.20 14.66
N GLU A 57 -8.52 -9.10 14.47
CA GLU A 57 -9.97 -8.99 14.69
C GLU A 57 -10.60 -8.43 13.40
N PRO A 58 -11.59 -9.14 12.79
CA PRO A 58 -12.22 -8.70 11.54
C PRO A 58 -12.90 -7.33 11.63
N ALA A 59 -13.32 -6.92 12.84
CA ALA A 59 -13.95 -5.64 13.11
C ALA A 59 -12.95 -4.50 13.37
N GLU A 60 -11.64 -4.76 13.29
CA GLU A 60 -10.61 -3.77 13.55
C GLU A 60 -9.89 -3.36 12.25
N LEU A 61 -9.46 -2.09 12.22
CA LEU A 61 -8.58 -1.61 11.16
C LEU A 61 -7.22 -2.28 11.29
N HIS A 62 -6.67 -2.74 10.17
CA HIS A 62 -5.25 -3.06 10.08
C HIS A 62 -4.63 -2.60 8.77
N PHE A 63 -3.33 -2.42 8.83
CA PHE A 63 -2.46 -2.22 7.68
C PHE A 63 -1.25 -3.13 7.81
N TYR A 64 -0.92 -3.81 6.74
CA TYR A 64 0.31 -4.57 6.62
C TYR A 64 0.96 -4.26 5.27
N ALA A 65 2.30 -4.11 5.27
CA ALA A 65 3.12 -4.08 4.06
C ALA A 65 4.48 -4.71 4.33
N GLU A 66 4.93 -5.59 3.44
CA GLU A 66 6.23 -6.25 3.50
C GLU A 66 6.85 -6.34 2.12
N ARG A 67 8.16 -6.14 2.02
CA ARG A 67 8.95 -6.48 0.83
C ARG A 67 10.10 -7.37 1.25
N PRO A 68 9.90 -8.70 1.24
CA PRO A 68 10.86 -9.67 1.80
C PRO A 68 12.28 -9.53 1.26
N ALA A 69 12.43 -9.31 -0.05
CA ALA A 69 13.73 -9.12 -0.70
C ALA A 69 14.49 -7.85 -0.22
N GLN A 70 13.82 -6.93 0.47
CA GLN A 70 14.42 -5.73 1.08
C GLN A 70 14.53 -5.81 2.60
N GLY A 71 14.11 -6.92 3.20
CA GLY A 71 14.14 -7.13 4.65
C GLY A 71 13.25 -6.16 5.42
N PHE A 72 12.16 -5.68 4.81
CA PHE A 72 11.26 -4.69 5.37
C PHE A 72 9.87 -5.29 5.58
N ALA A 73 9.28 -5.05 6.75
CA ALA A 73 7.87 -5.33 7.04
C ALA A 73 7.33 -4.35 8.07
N VAL A 74 6.06 -3.94 7.92
CA VAL A 74 5.31 -3.15 8.91
C VAL A 74 3.90 -3.69 9.07
N ALA A 75 3.47 -3.85 10.31
CA ALA A 75 2.11 -4.17 10.72
C ALA A 75 1.60 -3.11 11.69
N GLY A 76 0.37 -2.65 11.51
CA GLY A 76 -0.31 -1.78 12.45
C GLY A 76 -1.78 -2.14 12.56
N ALA A 77 -2.32 -2.14 13.76
CA ALA A 77 -3.71 -2.49 14.03
C ALA A 77 -4.35 -1.58 15.09
N GLU A 78 -5.68 -1.56 15.10
CA GLU A 78 -6.54 -0.70 15.89
C GLU A 78 -6.26 0.80 15.65
N ALA A 79 -7.25 1.61 15.46
CA ALA A 79 -7.04 3.05 15.28
C ALA A 79 -7.06 3.80 16.60
N VAL A 80 -6.05 4.65 16.84
CA VAL A 80 -6.07 5.69 17.89
C VAL A 80 -6.64 6.98 17.33
N LEU A 81 -6.26 7.30 16.09
CA LEU A 81 -6.78 8.41 15.30
C LEU A 81 -7.10 7.91 13.90
N GLU A 82 -8.18 8.37 13.34
CA GLU A 82 -8.61 8.10 11.99
C GLU A 82 -8.99 9.41 11.30
N PHE A 83 -8.70 9.51 10.01
CA PHE A 83 -9.09 10.61 9.14
C PHE A 83 -9.54 10.08 7.79
N THR A 84 -10.64 10.62 7.29
CA THR A 84 -11.15 10.32 5.95
C THR A 84 -11.36 11.59 5.16
N ALA A 85 -11.18 11.50 3.84
CA ALA A 85 -11.41 12.62 2.93
C ALA A 85 -11.81 12.13 1.54
N ASP A 86 -12.66 12.91 0.89
CA ASP A 86 -13.05 12.79 -0.51
C ASP A 86 -12.67 14.09 -1.25
N GLY A 87 -12.67 14.03 -2.57
CA GLY A 87 -12.38 15.17 -3.44
C GLY A 87 -10.95 15.21 -3.96
N PRO A 88 -10.68 16.09 -4.93
CA PRO A 88 -9.38 16.21 -5.58
C PRO A 88 -8.27 16.69 -4.64
N ASP A 89 -8.62 17.39 -3.56
CA ASP A 89 -7.73 17.96 -2.55
C ASP A 89 -7.48 17.01 -1.35
N ARG A 90 -7.99 15.76 -1.39
CA ARG A 90 -7.92 14.83 -0.27
C ARG A 90 -6.52 14.61 0.31
N PHE A 91 -5.48 14.56 -0.54
CA PHE A 91 -4.09 14.41 -0.09
C PHE A 91 -3.56 15.67 0.60
N LEU A 92 -3.91 16.86 0.11
CA LEU A 92 -3.56 18.12 0.75
C LEU A 92 -4.21 18.23 2.13
N ARG A 93 -5.49 17.92 2.24
CA ARG A 93 -6.22 17.88 3.52
C ARG A 93 -5.62 16.86 4.50
N ALA A 94 -5.21 15.69 4.01
CA ALA A 94 -4.52 14.69 4.81
C ALA A 94 -3.17 15.21 5.32
N ARG A 95 -2.35 15.87 4.47
CA ARG A 95 -1.10 16.51 4.85
C ARG A 95 -1.30 17.53 5.98
N ASP A 96 -2.28 18.40 5.83
CA ASP A 96 -2.57 19.46 6.81
C ASP A 96 -3.08 18.85 8.14
N GLN A 97 -3.82 17.73 8.08
CA GLN A 97 -4.25 17.00 9.27
C GLN A 97 -3.07 16.33 9.98
N ILE A 98 -2.14 15.69 9.23
CA ILE A 98 -0.91 15.12 9.79
C ILE A 98 -0.09 16.21 10.49
N ALA A 99 0.10 17.36 9.86
CA ALA A 99 0.84 18.48 10.47
C ALA A 99 0.21 18.94 11.80
N ARG A 100 -1.13 19.03 11.85
CA ARG A 100 -1.85 19.37 13.10
C ARG A 100 -1.65 18.30 14.18
N VAL A 101 -1.76 17.02 13.85
CA VAL A 101 -1.55 15.93 14.81
C VAL A 101 -0.11 15.94 15.33
N LEU A 102 0.88 16.08 14.43
CA LEU A 102 2.29 16.08 14.82
C LEU A 102 2.70 17.26 15.68
N ALA A 103 2.03 18.42 15.55
CA ALA A 103 2.28 19.59 16.41
C ALA A 103 2.04 19.29 17.90
N ASP A 104 1.09 18.39 18.19
CA ASP A 104 0.69 18.01 19.54
C ASP A 104 1.12 16.57 19.91
N THR A 105 2.06 15.99 19.18
CA THR A 105 2.55 14.64 19.42
C THR A 105 3.76 14.65 20.34
N ILE A 106 3.74 13.73 21.31
CA ILE A 106 4.85 13.41 22.21
C ILE A 106 5.37 12.03 21.80
N ALA A 107 6.66 11.94 21.42
CA ALA A 107 7.28 10.67 21.07
C ALA A 107 8.49 10.40 21.97
N VAL A 108 8.64 9.14 22.39
CA VAL A 108 9.75 8.68 23.25
C VAL A 108 10.26 7.31 22.80
N GLY A 109 11.44 6.98 23.24
CA GLY A 109 12.16 5.75 22.88
C GLY A 109 13.20 5.98 21.80
N PRO A 110 13.66 4.94 21.11
CA PRO A 110 14.69 5.01 20.05
C PRO A 110 14.11 5.62 18.75
N ILE A 111 13.67 6.88 18.83
CA ILE A 111 12.93 7.56 17.76
C ILE A 111 13.75 7.75 16.46
N GLU A 112 15.08 7.57 16.52
CA GLU A 112 15.96 7.61 15.34
C GLU A 112 15.93 6.31 14.53
N GLU A 113 15.44 5.22 15.11
CA GLU A 113 15.32 3.95 14.41
C GLU A 113 14.26 4.01 13.30
N PRO A 114 14.45 3.25 12.23
CA PRO A 114 13.41 3.08 11.22
C PRO A 114 12.09 2.58 11.84
N PHE A 115 10.98 3.15 11.43
CA PHE A 115 9.64 2.84 11.94
C PHE A 115 9.39 3.14 13.42
N ALA A 116 10.29 3.81 14.13
CA ALA A 116 10.00 4.36 15.45
C ALA A 116 9.12 5.63 15.34
N GLY A 117 8.40 5.94 16.40
CA GLY A 117 7.44 7.04 16.43
C GLY A 117 6.14 6.76 15.68
N PRO A 118 5.23 7.73 15.65
CA PRO A 118 3.92 7.54 15.03
C PRO A 118 4.02 7.47 13.51
N HIS A 119 3.26 6.54 12.92
CA HIS A 119 3.06 6.40 11.49
C HIS A 119 1.60 6.59 11.14
N PHE A 120 1.36 7.21 10.00
CA PHE A 120 0.04 7.40 9.40
C PHE A 120 -0.09 6.39 8.27
N LEU A 121 -0.95 5.37 8.45
CA LEU A 121 -1.12 4.25 7.55
C LEU A 121 -2.30 4.52 6.62
N PHE A 122 -2.07 4.47 5.31
CA PHE A 122 -2.99 4.95 4.28
C PHE A 122 -3.66 3.83 3.49
N ALA A 123 -4.96 3.99 3.28
CA ALA A 123 -5.78 3.28 2.31
C ALA A 123 -6.43 4.32 1.36
N ASN A 124 -6.04 4.32 0.09
CA ASN A 124 -6.53 5.31 -0.86
C ASN A 124 -7.17 4.66 -2.08
N GLY A 125 -8.37 5.14 -2.43
CA GLY A 125 -9.05 4.77 -3.65
C GLY A 125 -8.34 5.29 -4.91
N PHE A 126 -8.59 4.61 -6.02
CA PHE A 126 -8.19 5.08 -7.35
C PHE A 126 -8.85 6.41 -7.69
N ALA A 127 -10.18 6.49 -7.53
CA ALA A 127 -10.95 7.71 -7.74
C ALA A 127 -10.82 8.67 -6.54
N HIS A 128 -11.07 9.94 -6.78
CA HIS A 128 -11.06 10.96 -5.72
C HIS A 128 -12.36 11.03 -4.92
N THR A 129 -13.41 10.31 -5.35
CA THR A 129 -14.66 10.10 -4.63
C THR A 129 -14.97 8.62 -4.54
N ALA A 130 -15.54 8.19 -3.42
CA ALA A 130 -16.02 6.83 -3.23
C ALA A 130 -17.52 6.76 -3.51
N THR A 131 -18.02 5.62 -4.00
CA THR A 131 -19.46 5.34 -4.07
C THR A 131 -20.02 5.07 -2.68
N ALA A 132 -21.34 5.24 -2.49
CA ALA A 132 -21.97 5.08 -1.18
C ALA A 132 -21.83 3.66 -0.59
N ASP A 133 -21.73 2.65 -1.45
CA ASP A 133 -21.57 1.23 -1.14
C ASP A 133 -20.10 0.77 -1.11
N ALA A 134 -19.15 1.69 -1.29
CA ALA A 134 -17.73 1.35 -1.34
C ALA A 134 -17.24 0.72 -0.03
N ALA A 135 -16.41 -0.31 -0.16
CA ALA A 135 -15.74 -0.95 0.97
C ALA A 135 -14.80 0.01 1.72
N PHE A 136 -14.23 0.99 1.02
CA PHE A 136 -13.30 1.98 1.55
C PHE A 136 -13.64 3.38 1.06
N PRO A 137 -13.39 4.44 1.86
CA PRO A 137 -13.50 5.83 1.39
C PRO A 137 -12.42 6.16 0.35
N ALA A 138 -12.53 7.31 -0.33
CA ALA A 138 -11.55 7.72 -1.34
C ALA A 138 -10.16 7.98 -0.74
N LEU A 139 -10.09 8.41 0.50
CA LEU A 139 -8.88 8.46 1.30
C LEU A 139 -9.23 8.15 2.76
N ARG A 140 -8.46 7.25 3.34
CA ARG A 140 -8.37 7.03 4.78
C ARG A 140 -6.92 6.98 5.19
N PHE A 141 -6.58 7.59 6.33
CA PHE A 141 -5.42 7.18 7.09
C PHE A 141 -5.79 7.00 8.57
N PHE A 142 -5.00 6.18 9.26
CA PHE A 142 -5.12 6.02 10.69
C PHE A 142 -3.73 5.94 11.35
N VAL A 143 -3.67 6.31 12.63
CA VAL A 143 -2.52 6.04 13.50
C VAL A 143 -2.86 4.77 14.27
N PRO A 144 -2.09 3.68 14.11
CA PRO A 144 -2.39 2.42 14.78
C PRO A 144 -2.12 2.52 16.28
N ARG A 145 -2.90 1.82 17.10
CA ARG A 145 -2.63 1.67 18.53
C ARG A 145 -1.37 0.85 18.75
N TRP A 146 -1.21 -0.22 17.96
CA TRP A 146 -0.08 -1.12 17.98
C TRP A 146 0.56 -1.20 16.60
N GLN A 147 1.86 -1.00 16.58
CA GLN A 147 2.65 -1.15 15.38
C GLN A 147 3.86 -2.02 15.71
N VAL A 148 4.17 -2.97 14.83
CA VAL A 148 5.44 -3.70 14.83
C VAL A 148 6.03 -3.60 13.43
N ALA A 149 7.29 -3.22 13.36
CA ALA A 149 7.99 -3.12 12.08
C ALA A 149 9.40 -3.67 12.18
N ARG A 150 9.83 -4.32 11.09
CA ARG A 150 11.18 -4.85 10.93
C ARG A 150 11.86 -4.17 9.76
N MET A 151 13.14 -3.83 9.94
CA MET A 151 14.01 -3.35 8.89
C MET A 151 15.38 -4.03 9.05
N GLY A 152 15.71 -4.94 8.14
CA GLY A 152 16.89 -5.80 8.28
C GLY A 152 16.79 -6.68 9.53
N ASP A 153 17.75 -6.52 10.43
CA ASP A 153 17.86 -7.22 11.71
C ASP A 153 17.24 -6.48 12.91
N ARG A 154 16.64 -5.30 12.65
CA ARG A 154 16.04 -4.49 13.72
C ARG A 154 14.53 -4.54 13.68
N THR A 155 13.93 -4.77 14.85
CA THR A 155 12.49 -4.76 15.03
C THR A 155 12.11 -3.72 16.08
N VAL A 156 11.14 -2.88 15.72
CA VAL A 156 10.59 -1.81 16.58
C VAL A 156 9.12 -2.10 16.84
N ALA A 157 8.71 -2.06 18.10
CA ALA A 157 7.31 -2.05 18.51
C ALA A 157 6.93 -0.63 18.97
N VAL A 158 5.77 -0.14 18.55
CA VAL A 158 5.27 1.19 18.90
C VAL A 158 3.87 1.06 19.50
N ALA A 159 3.67 1.68 20.67
CA ALA A 159 2.35 1.90 21.25
C ALA A 159 1.96 3.38 21.08
N ASN A 160 0.82 3.63 20.44
CA ASN A 160 0.25 4.96 20.31
C ASN A 160 -1.00 5.10 21.19
N LEU A 161 -1.13 6.23 21.89
CA LEU A 161 -2.20 6.53 22.82
C LEU A 161 -2.69 7.96 22.61
N LEU A 162 -3.99 8.16 22.74
CA LEU A 162 -4.56 9.50 22.86
C LEU A 162 -4.76 9.80 24.35
N VAL A 163 -3.98 10.75 24.89
CA VAL A 163 -3.97 11.11 26.31
C VAL A 163 -4.69 12.44 26.49
N THR A 164 -5.78 12.42 27.29
CA THR A 164 -6.55 13.59 27.71
C THR A 164 -6.12 14.04 29.09
N ALA A 165 -6.58 15.20 29.54
CA ALA A 165 -6.33 15.73 30.90
C ALA A 165 -6.85 14.78 32.01
N ASP A 166 -7.96 14.09 31.73
CA ASP A 166 -8.65 13.14 32.63
C ASP A 166 -8.37 11.67 32.26
N ALA A 167 -7.32 11.41 31.50
CA ALA A 167 -6.98 10.05 31.04
C ALA A 167 -6.80 9.10 32.23
N PRO A 168 -7.33 7.86 32.16
CA PRO A 168 -7.15 6.85 33.20
C PRO A 168 -5.73 6.29 33.15
N VAL A 169 -4.75 7.05 33.61
CA VAL A 169 -3.31 6.81 33.47
C VAL A 169 -2.90 5.42 33.95
N ASP A 170 -3.45 4.95 35.08
CA ASP A 170 -3.12 3.63 35.63
C ASP A 170 -3.55 2.50 34.67
N LEU A 171 -4.73 2.62 34.07
CA LEU A 171 -5.22 1.66 33.07
C LEU A 171 -4.41 1.71 31.79
N LEU A 172 -4.06 2.90 31.32
CA LEU A 172 -3.23 3.08 30.13
C LEU A 172 -1.83 2.49 30.33
N ALA A 173 -1.19 2.78 31.48
CA ALA A 173 0.10 2.24 31.84
C ALA A 173 0.08 0.71 31.89
N ALA A 174 -0.95 0.12 32.53
CA ALA A 174 -1.10 -1.34 32.59
C ALA A 174 -1.29 -1.97 31.21
N LYS A 175 -2.07 -1.35 30.30
CA LYS A 175 -2.26 -1.81 28.92
C LYS A 175 -0.95 -1.79 28.11
N VAL A 176 -0.23 -0.66 28.16
CA VAL A 176 1.06 -0.53 27.47
C VAL A 176 2.09 -1.52 28.02
N TRP A 177 2.16 -1.63 29.34
CA TRP A 177 3.07 -2.59 29.99
C TRP A 177 2.79 -4.02 29.57
N LYS A 178 1.52 -4.43 29.57
CA LYS A 178 1.11 -5.77 29.13
C LYS A 178 1.46 -6.03 27.66
N ALA A 179 1.27 -5.04 26.78
CA ALA A 179 1.63 -5.16 25.38
C ALA A 179 3.14 -5.27 25.17
N HIS A 180 3.94 -4.45 25.86
CA HIS A 180 5.39 -4.54 25.83
C HIS A 180 5.92 -5.89 26.33
N ALA A 181 5.35 -6.41 27.43
CA ALA A 181 5.70 -7.75 27.91
C ALA A 181 5.38 -8.83 26.88
N LYS A 182 4.23 -8.72 26.18
CA LYS A 182 3.85 -9.64 25.11
C LYS A 182 4.81 -9.57 23.92
N PHE A 183 5.26 -8.40 23.51
CA PHE A 183 6.23 -8.23 22.42
C PHE A 183 7.64 -8.72 22.77
N ARG A 184 8.04 -8.70 24.05
CA ARG A 184 9.32 -9.24 24.50
C ARG A 184 9.35 -10.77 24.63
N ALA A 185 8.21 -11.38 24.84
CA ALA A 185 8.07 -12.83 24.98
C ALA A 185 6.92 -13.34 24.11
N PHE A 186 7.05 -13.12 22.79
CA PHE A 186 5.98 -13.47 21.87
C PHE A 186 5.89 -14.98 21.66
N ASP A 187 4.71 -15.54 21.91
CA ASP A 187 4.45 -16.97 21.72
C ASP A 187 3.76 -17.24 20.38
N TYR A 188 4.50 -17.79 19.41
CA TYR A 188 4.01 -18.15 18.08
C TYR A 188 3.10 -19.40 18.06
N ARG A 189 2.82 -20.04 19.19
CA ARG A 189 2.11 -21.32 19.24
C ARG A 189 0.60 -21.25 19.03
N SER A 190 0.00 -20.07 18.96
CA SER A 190 -1.46 -19.93 18.97
C SER A 190 -2.14 -19.90 17.60
N ALA A 191 -1.43 -19.82 16.49
CA ALA A 191 -2.02 -19.88 15.16
C ALA A 191 -2.39 -21.33 14.82
N ARG A 192 -3.55 -21.80 15.27
CA ARG A 192 -4.17 -23.01 14.71
C ARG A 192 -4.44 -22.76 13.24
N ARG A 193 -3.73 -23.46 12.38
CA ARG A 193 -4.06 -23.59 10.96
C ARG A 193 -5.54 -24.02 10.88
N LYS A 194 -6.42 -23.13 10.54
CA LYS A 194 -7.74 -23.51 10.03
C LYS A 194 -7.49 -24.21 8.69
N ASP A 195 -8.28 -25.26 8.44
CA ASP A 195 -8.17 -26.08 7.24
C ASP A 195 -8.04 -25.24 5.98
N ARG A 196 -7.31 -25.81 4.99
CA ARG A 196 -7.09 -25.14 3.67
C ARG A 196 -8.43 -24.69 3.09
N PRO A 197 -8.52 -23.47 2.53
CA PRO A 197 -9.73 -23.07 1.86
C PRO A 197 -10.08 -24.08 0.76
N SER A 198 -11.34 -24.41 0.66
CA SER A 198 -11.85 -25.27 -0.40
C SER A 198 -11.67 -24.57 -1.75
N ALA A 199 -11.41 -25.34 -2.81
CA ALA A 199 -11.38 -24.82 -4.17
C ALA A 199 -12.64 -23.94 -4.43
N PRO A 200 -12.51 -22.81 -5.15
CA PRO A 200 -13.65 -21.92 -5.40
C PRO A 200 -14.75 -22.71 -6.10
N LYS A 201 -15.99 -22.63 -5.56
CA LYS A 201 -17.17 -23.23 -6.17
C LYS A 201 -17.54 -22.53 -7.48
N ARG A 202 -17.20 -21.24 -7.59
CA ARG A 202 -17.60 -20.41 -8.72
C ARG A 202 -16.56 -19.30 -8.92
N ILE A 203 -16.20 -19.09 -10.18
CA ILE A 203 -15.43 -17.92 -10.64
C ILE A 203 -16.25 -17.26 -11.73
N GLU A 204 -16.58 -15.98 -11.54
CA GLU A 204 -17.41 -15.20 -12.45
C GLU A 204 -16.69 -13.95 -12.92
N GLU A 205 -16.77 -13.66 -14.20
CA GLU A 205 -16.34 -12.38 -14.79
C GLU A 205 -17.37 -11.29 -14.43
N ILE A 206 -16.92 -10.18 -13.86
CA ILE A 206 -17.80 -9.02 -13.61
C ILE A 206 -18.13 -8.33 -14.92
N GLY A 207 -19.42 -8.10 -15.15
CA GLY A 207 -19.96 -7.59 -16.43
C GLY A 207 -20.27 -8.69 -17.43
N GLY A 208 -19.85 -9.95 -17.20
CA GLY A 208 -20.11 -11.10 -18.06
C GLY A 208 -19.11 -11.28 -19.19
N ASP A 209 -19.26 -12.39 -19.91
CA ASP A 209 -18.33 -12.82 -20.96
C ASP A 209 -18.24 -11.82 -22.13
N GLY A 210 -17.02 -11.58 -22.57
CA GLY A 210 -16.71 -10.70 -23.70
C GLY A 210 -16.86 -9.21 -23.45
N VAL A 211 -17.27 -8.78 -22.22
CA VAL A 211 -17.38 -7.35 -21.88
C VAL A 211 -16.04 -6.66 -21.99
N TYR A 212 -14.98 -7.26 -21.48
CA TYR A 212 -13.64 -6.68 -21.54
C TYR A 212 -13.15 -6.48 -22.97
N GLN A 213 -13.31 -7.48 -23.84
CA GLN A 213 -12.90 -7.36 -25.25
C GLN A 213 -13.69 -6.26 -25.97
N ARG A 214 -15.00 -6.11 -25.70
CA ARG A 214 -15.79 -4.99 -26.23
C ARG A 214 -15.31 -3.63 -25.70
N SER A 215 -14.95 -3.56 -24.42
CA SER A 215 -14.36 -2.34 -23.82
C SER A 215 -13.02 -1.99 -24.45
N VAL A 216 -12.16 -2.97 -24.73
CA VAL A 216 -10.89 -2.76 -25.46
C VAL A 216 -11.15 -2.26 -26.87
N ALA A 217 -12.10 -2.88 -27.62
CA ALA A 217 -12.45 -2.42 -28.97
C ALA A 217 -12.94 -0.97 -28.96
N ARG A 218 -13.83 -0.60 -28.01
CA ARG A 218 -14.31 0.76 -27.84
C ARG A 218 -13.19 1.76 -27.49
N ALA A 219 -12.28 1.36 -26.59
CA ALA A 219 -11.13 2.19 -26.25
C ALA A 219 -10.23 2.44 -27.47
N LEU A 220 -10.04 1.46 -28.34
CA LEU A 220 -9.29 1.60 -29.59
C LEU A 220 -9.96 2.58 -30.56
N GLU A 221 -11.29 2.58 -30.66
CA GLU A 221 -12.05 3.57 -31.44
C GLU A 221 -11.86 4.99 -30.86
N GLU A 222 -11.88 5.13 -29.55
CA GLU A 222 -11.67 6.42 -28.86
C GLU A 222 -10.21 6.91 -29.05
N ILE A 223 -9.23 6.01 -28.99
CA ILE A 223 -7.82 6.31 -29.32
C ILE A 223 -7.69 6.76 -30.79
N ALA A 224 -8.36 6.07 -31.73
CA ALA A 224 -8.32 6.42 -33.15
C ALA A 224 -8.95 7.80 -33.45
N ARG A 225 -9.95 8.24 -32.65
CA ARG A 225 -10.50 9.59 -32.72
C ARG A 225 -9.60 10.66 -32.08
N GLY A 226 -8.57 10.24 -31.30
CA GLY A 226 -7.66 11.15 -30.61
C GLY A 226 -8.17 11.63 -29.24
N ASP A 227 -9.17 10.97 -28.68
CA ASP A 227 -9.73 11.33 -27.36
C ASP A 227 -8.66 11.19 -26.25
N TYR A 228 -7.81 10.18 -26.38
CA TYR A 228 -6.60 9.94 -25.56
C TYR A 228 -5.62 9.01 -26.33
N GLN A 229 -4.38 8.90 -25.83
CA GLN A 229 -3.31 8.09 -26.46
C GLN A 229 -3.20 6.69 -25.86
N LYS A 230 -3.52 6.58 -24.57
CA LYS A 230 -3.44 5.35 -23.78
C LYS A 230 -4.51 5.37 -22.68
N VAL A 231 -5.14 4.24 -22.46
CA VAL A 231 -5.97 3.98 -21.27
C VAL A 231 -5.59 2.63 -20.68
N VAL A 232 -5.63 2.48 -19.36
CA VAL A 232 -5.43 1.17 -18.71
C VAL A 232 -6.78 0.63 -18.29
N LEU A 233 -7.24 -0.44 -18.95
CA LEU A 233 -8.52 -1.08 -18.66
C LEU A 233 -8.35 -2.23 -17.67
N ALA A 234 -9.21 -2.26 -16.68
CA ALA A 234 -9.24 -3.31 -15.68
C ALA A 234 -10.40 -4.29 -15.91
N ARG A 235 -10.18 -5.51 -15.43
CA ARG A 235 -11.17 -6.59 -15.28
C ARG A 235 -11.28 -6.99 -13.82
N ALA A 236 -12.42 -7.53 -13.45
CA ALA A 236 -12.62 -8.10 -12.13
C ALA A 236 -13.26 -9.48 -12.22
N LYS A 237 -12.77 -10.42 -11.39
CA LYS A 237 -13.36 -11.76 -11.23
C LYS A 237 -13.80 -11.95 -9.78
N ARG A 238 -15.04 -12.41 -9.60
CA ARG A 238 -15.56 -12.80 -8.29
C ARG A 238 -15.33 -14.28 -8.08
N LEU A 239 -14.64 -14.63 -7.01
CA LEU A 239 -14.49 -16.00 -6.52
C LEU A 239 -15.42 -16.19 -5.34
N THR A 240 -16.11 -17.33 -5.28
CA THR A 240 -17.00 -17.71 -4.16
C THR A 240 -16.57 -19.07 -3.64
N THR A 241 -16.40 -19.19 -2.33
CA THR A 241 -16.01 -20.43 -1.64
C THR A 241 -17.06 -20.86 -0.64
N THR A 242 -16.97 -22.11 -0.16
CA THR A 242 -17.82 -22.63 0.95
C THR A 242 -17.36 -22.09 2.29
N GLU A 243 -16.05 -21.97 2.45
CA GLU A 243 -15.39 -21.51 3.67
C GLU A 243 -14.98 -20.06 3.52
N GLU A 244 -14.90 -19.32 4.61
CA GLU A 244 -14.43 -17.94 4.55
C GLU A 244 -12.97 -17.89 4.16
N PHE A 245 -12.62 -16.91 3.32
CA PHE A 245 -11.24 -16.61 3.03
C PHE A 245 -10.54 -16.07 4.28
N HIS A 246 -9.31 -16.51 4.51
CA HIS A 246 -8.47 -15.98 5.57
C HIS A 246 -7.46 -14.99 4.99
N PRO A 247 -7.66 -13.66 5.08
CA PRO A 247 -6.84 -12.67 4.38
C PRO A 247 -5.34 -12.77 4.68
N LEU A 248 -4.99 -13.01 5.96
CA LEU A 248 -3.59 -13.11 6.38
C LEU A 248 -2.94 -14.42 5.93
N GLY A 249 -3.70 -15.51 5.79
CA GLY A 249 -3.24 -16.77 5.18
C GLY A 249 -2.88 -16.57 3.71
N VAL A 250 -3.75 -15.90 2.93
CA VAL A 250 -3.48 -15.52 1.53
C VAL A 250 -2.24 -14.63 1.45
N LEU A 251 -2.12 -13.66 2.34
CA LEU A 251 -0.97 -12.76 2.42
C LEU A 251 0.34 -13.52 2.69
N ASN A 252 0.32 -14.48 3.61
CA ASN A 252 1.49 -15.33 3.90
C ASN A 252 1.94 -16.13 2.67
N HIS A 253 0.99 -16.65 1.89
CA HIS A 253 1.30 -17.30 0.61
C HIS A 253 1.95 -16.32 -0.37
N LEU A 254 1.38 -15.12 -0.53
CA LEU A 254 1.88 -14.09 -1.45
C LEU A 254 3.30 -13.64 -1.11
N ARG A 255 3.63 -13.37 0.18
CA ARG A 255 4.97 -12.91 0.57
C ARG A 255 6.06 -13.97 0.33
N GLN A 256 5.71 -15.25 0.43
CA GLN A 256 6.63 -16.36 0.18
C GLN A 256 6.94 -16.55 -1.31
N HIS A 257 5.92 -16.39 -2.18
CA HIS A 257 6.06 -16.64 -3.62
C HIS A 257 6.48 -15.40 -4.42
N PHE A 258 6.26 -14.19 -3.89
CA PHE A 258 6.59 -12.92 -4.55
C PHE A 258 7.48 -12.01 -3.68
N PRO A 259 8.67 -12.46 -3.24
CA PRO A 259 9.51 -11.72 -2.29
C PRO A 259 10.01 -10.36 -2.81
N ALA A 260 10.04 -10.14 -4.13
CA ALA A 260 10.40 -8.87 -4.74
C ALA A 260 9.26 -7.85 -4.77
N CYS A 261 8.02 -8.28 -4.48
CA CYS A 261 6.83 -7.43 -4.44
C CYS A 261 6.54 -6.91 -3.02
N TYR A 262 5.72 -5.86 -2.94
CA TYR A 262 5.06 -5.49 -1.69
C TYR A 262 3.89 -6.44 -1.48
N ALA A 263 3.99 -7.37 -0.54
CA ALA A 263 2.85 -8.11 -0.03
C ALA A 263 2.12 -7.21 0.99
N PHE A 264 0.82 -7.00 0.82
CA PHE A 264 0.08 -6.07 1.66
C PHE A 264 -1.33 -6.56 1.99
N SER A 265 -1.83 -6.10 3.14
CA SER A 265 -3.21 -6.31 3.59
C SER A 265 -3.72 -5.04 4.29
N ILE A 266 -4.92 -4.59 3.93
CA ILE A 266 -5.55 -3.40 4.48
C ILE A 266 -7.00 -3.76 4.82
N ALA A 267 -7.35 -3.75 6.11
CA ALA A 267 -8.72 -3.99 6.58
C ALA A 267 -9.49 -2.70 6.80
N ASN A 268 -10.79 -2.75 6.56
CA ASN A 268 -11.67 -1.59 6.72
C ASN A 268 -12.40 -1.53 8.07
N GLY A 269 -12.17 -2.49 8.99
CA GLY A 269 -12.88 -2.59 10.26
C GLY A 269 -14.34 -3.07 10.14
N ARG A 270 -14.73 -3.60 8.98
CA ARG A 270 -16.07 -4.13 8.71
C ARG A 270 -16.04 -5.57 8.14
N GLY A 271 -14.97 -6.29 8.42
CA GLY A 271 -14.77 -7.66 7.95
C GLY A 271 -14.17 -7.79 6.54
N GLN A 272 -13.91 -6.69 5.86
CA GLN A 272 -13.35 -6.71 4.50
C GLN A 272 -11.87 -6.35 4.52
N SER A 273 -11.07 -7.05 3.70
CA SER A 273 -9.62 -6.83 3.57
C SER A 273 -9.21 -6.73 2.11
N PHE A 274 -8.48 -5.68 1.76
CA PHE A 274 -7.85 -5.51 0.45
C PHE A 274 -6.41 -6.01 0.53
N ILE A 275 -6.10 -7.06 -0.24
CA ILE A 275 -4.82 -7.76 -0.20
C ILE A 275 -4.15 -7.79 -1.56
N GLY A 276 -2.85 -7.99 -1.60
CA GLY A 276 -2.14 -8.17 -2.88
C GLY A 276 -0.63 -8.33 -2.74
N ALA A 277 0.01 -8.53 -3.92
CA ALA A 277 1.47 -8.52 -4.06
C ALA A 277 1.86 -7.67 -5.28
N THR A 278 2.17 -6.41 -5.05
CA THR A 278 2.47 -5.42 -6.11
C THR A 278 3.97 -5.17 -6.29
N PRO A 279 4.48 -5.17 -7.52
CA PRO A 279 5.86 -4.79 -7.78
C PRO A 279 6.05 -3.26 -7.84
N GLU A 280 4.97 -2.48 -8.00
CA GLU A 280 5.02 -1.08 -8.41
C GLU A 280 5.10 -0.13 -7.20
N ARG A 281 6.28 0.48 -7.01
CA ARG A 281 6.42 1.63 -6.11
C ARG A 281 5.91 2.89 -6.81
N LEU A 282 5.03 3.63 -6.15
CA LEU A 282 4.64 4.96 -6.63
C LEU A 282 5.69 6.00 -6.25
N ILE A 283 6.06 6.04 -4.96
CA ILE A 283 7.00 7.03 -4.42
C ILE A 283 7.52 6.60 -3.05
N ARG A 284 8.78 6.87 -2.78
CA ARG A 284 9.41 6.80 -1.46
C ARG A 284 10.11 8.11 -1.17
N VAL A 285 9.99 8.60 0.05
CA VAL A 285 10.77 9.71 0.59
C VAL A 285 11.53 9.22 1.82
N ALA A 286 12.85 9.33 1.77
CA ALA A 286 13.72 8.96 2.87
C ALA A 286 14.98 9.85 2.84
N SER A 287 15.45 10.31 4.01
CA SER A 287 16.67 11.10 4.16
C SER A 287 16.75 12.30 3.20
N GLY A 288 15.62 13.02 3.04
CA GLY A 288 15.55 14.22 2.19
C GLY A 288 15.62 13.94 0.68
N ARG A 289 15.46 12.70 0.25
CA ARG A 289 15.40 12.31 -1.16
C ARG A 289 14.12 11.59 -1.50
N MET A 290 13.56 11.86 -2.67
CA MET A 290 12.50 11.09 -3.25
C MET A 290 13.04 10.00 -4.20
N HIS A 291 12.34 8.88 -4.28
CA HIS A 291 12.61 7.78 -5.19
C HIS A 291 11.28 7.31 -5.80
N THR A 292 11.23 7.26 -7.12
CA THR A 292 10.13 6.68 -7.88
C THR A 292 10.69 5.84 -9.02
N GLU A 293 9.84 5.24 -9.84
CA GLU A 293 10.30 4.41 -10.95
C GLU A 293 9.31 4.47 -12.11
N ALA A 294 9.83 4.42 -13.33
CA ALA A 294 9.04 4.14 -14.51
C ALA A 294 9.06 2.63 -14.75
N LEU A 295 7.90 2.00 -14.69
CA LEU A 295 7.70 0.57 -14.90
C LEU A 295 6.60 0.38 -15.96
N ALA A 296 6.98 -0.05 -17.17
CA ALA A 296 6.05 -0.30 -18.25
C ALA A 296 6.73 -1.17 -19.32
N GLY A 297 5.93 -1.85 -20.14
CA GLY A 297 6.41 -2.90 -21.03
C GLY A 297 6.65 -4.21 -20.27
N SER A 298 6.11 -5.32 -20.78
CA SER A 298 6.12 -6.60 -20.05
C SER A 298 6.37 -7.77 -21.02
N ALA A 299 7.12 -8.76 -20.55
CA ALA A 299 7.27 -10.04 -21.23
C ALA A 299 7.15 -11.19 -20.20
N PRO A 300 6.69 -12.38 -20.61
CA PRO A 300 6.69 -13.54 -19.73
C PRO A 300 8.12 -13.95 -19.35
N ARG A 301 8.25 -14.78 -18.32
CA ARG A 301 9.46 -15.53 -18.04
C ARG A 301 9.50 -16.77 -18.93
N GLY A 302 10.70 -17.19 -19.33
CA GLY A 302 10.89 -18.40 -20.09
C GLY A 302 10.92 -19.65 -19.20
N GLU A 303 10.51 -20.79 -19.76
CA GLU A 303 10.63 -22.09 -19.08
C GLU A 303 12.09 -22.60 -19.08
N SER A 304 12.93 -22.09 -19.98
CA SER A 304 14.36 -22.30 -20.02
C SER A 304 15.15 -21.00 -19.99
N ALA A 305 16.43 -21.05 -19.59
CA ALA A 305 17.32 -19.89 -19.59
C ALA A 305 17.45 -19.24 -20.97
N SER A 306 17.44 -20.04 -22.05
CA SER A 306 17.53 -19.55 -23.41
C SER A 306 16.27 -18.81 -23.84
N GLU A 307 15.10 -19.33 -23.50
CA GLU A 307 13.82 -18.71 -23.78
C GLU A 307 13.65 -17.41 -22.97
N ASP A 308 14.00 -17.44 -21.67
CA ASP A 308 13.97 -16.24 -20.82
C ASP A 308 14.87 -15.12 -21.39
N ALA A 309 16.07 -15.47 -21.83
CA ALA A 309 16.98 -14.52 -22.48
C ALA A 309 16.44 -14.02 -23.84
N ALA A 310 15.72 -14.84 -24.58
CA ALA A 310 15.09 -14.44 -25.85
C ALA A 310 13.96 -13.43 -25.59
N PHE A 311 13.06 -13.69 -24.62
CA PHE A 311 12.01 -12.76 -24.22
C PHE A 311 12.59 -11.46 -23.68
N ALA A 312 13.62 -11.53 -22.84
CA ALA A 312 14.34 -10.37 -22.32
C ALA A 312 14.89 -9.47 -23.44
N ARG A 313 15.56 -10.08 -24.43
CA ARG A 313 16.11 -9.36 -25.58
C ARG A 313 15.02 -8.75 -26.44
N ALA A 314 13.95 -9.50 -26.71
CA ALA A 314 12.81 -9.01 -27.48
C ALA A 314 12.16 -7.79 -26.82
N LEU A 315 11.97 -7.81 -25.48
CA LEU A 315 11.43 -6.69 -24.74
C LEU A 315 12.34 -5.44 -24.81
N LEU A 316 13.64 -5.61 -24.63
CA LEU A 316 14.62 -4.49 -24.73
C LEU A 316 14.72 -3.90 -26.14
N GLN A 317 14.32 -4.63 -27.17
CA GLN A 317 14.36 -4.20 -28.57
C GLN A 317 12.97 -3.80 -29.11
N SER A 318 11.92 -4.00 -28.34
CA SER A 318 10.54 -3.68 -28.74
C SER A 318 10.34 -2.17 -28.79
N GLU A 319 10.21 -1.61 -29.98
CA GLU A 319 9.90 -0.17 -30.15
C GLU A 319 8.57 0.22 -29.49
N LYS A 320 7.56 -0.69 -29.51
CA LYS A 320 6.27 -0.49 -28.83
C LYS A 320 6.47 -0.31 -27.33
N ASP A 321 7.17 -1.27 -26.70
CA ASP A 321 7.34 -1.29 -25.25
C ASP A 321 8.25 -0.16 -24.76
N LEU A 322 9.31 0.15 -25.50
CA LEU A 322 10.20 1.29 -25.23
C LEU A 322 9.45 2.64 -25.35
N ARG A 323 8.53 2.76 -26.32
CA ARG A 323 7.67 3.95 -26.46
C ARG A 323 6.70 4.07 -25.28
N GLU A 324 6.05 2.98 -24.91
CA GLU A 324 5.17 2.94 -23.74
C GLU A 324 5.91 3.35 -22.47
N HIS A 325 7.09 2.77 -22.23
CA HIS A 325 7.95 3.10 -21.10
C HIS A 325 8.35 4.58 -21.08
N ARG A 326 8.72 5.14 -22.24
CA ARG A 326 9.08 6.55 -22.38
C ARG A 326 7.91 7.48 -22.00
N LEU A 327 6.69 7.16 -22.43
CA LEU A 327 5.49 7.92 -22.06
C LEU A 327 5.27 7.97 -20.54
N VAL A 328 5.55 6.85 -19.85
CA VAL A 328 5.47 6.79 -18.38
C VAL A 328 6.52 7.70 -17.76
N PHE A 329 7.77 7.60 -18.19
CA PHE A 329 8.87 8.46 -17.70
C PHE A 329 8.59 9.95 -17.92
N GLU A 330 8.23 10.35 -19.16
CA GLU A 330 7.95 11.75 -19.50
C GLU A 330 6.76 12.31 -18.70
N SER A 331 5.76 11.48 -18.42
CA SER A 331 4.65 11.87 -17.57
C SER A 331 5.07 12.12 -16.13
N ILE A 332 5.92 11.24 -15.55
CA ILE A 332 6.48 11.43 -14.21
C ILE A 332 7.30 12.73 -14.18
N ALA A 333 8.22 12.92 -15.13
CA ALA A 333 9.09 14.08 -15.20
C ALA A 333 8.29 15.40 -15.26
N ARG A 334 7.30 15.49 -16.16
CA ARG A 334 6.45 16.67 -16.32
C ARG A 334 5.67 17.01 -15.04
N ARG A 335 5.10 16.00 -14.36
CA ARG A 335 4.30 16.20 -13.15
C ARG A 335 5.11 16.63 -11.94
N LEU A 336 6.37 16.22 -11.88
CA LEU A 336 7.28 16.57 -10.80
C LEU A 336 8.03 17.88 -11.06
N ALA A 337 8.13 18.33 -12.31
CA ALA A 337 8.81 19.58 -12.67
C ALA A 337 8.21 20.81 -11.95
N ASP A 338 6.87 20.86 -11.82
CA ASP A 338 6.17 21.96 -11.12
C ASP A 338 6.54 22.09 -9.63
N LEU A 339 7.12 21.03 -9.05
CA LEU A 339 7.59 21.01 -7.66
C LEU A 339 9.07 21.37 -7.51
N GLY A 340 9.73 21.79 -8.60
CA GLY A 340 11.14 22.17 -8.60
C GLY A 340 12.12 20.98 -8.47
N LEU A 341 11.67 19.75 -8.73
CA LEU A 341 12.49 18.55 -8.64
C LEU A 341 13.39 18.40 -9.87
N GLN A 342 14.68 18.21 -9.64
CA GLN A 342 15.65 17.84 -10.67
C GLN A 342 15.86 16.33 -10.64
N LEU A 343 15.36 15.64 -11.68
CA LEU A 343 15.35 14.20 -11.74
C LEU A 343 16.71 13.62 -12.17
N GLU A 344 17.18 12.65 -11.41
CA GLU A 344 18.37 11.84 -11.68
C GLU A 344 17.93 10.43 -12.11
N HIS A 345 18.47 9.90 -13.22
CA HIS A 345 18.18 8.55 -13.71
C HIS A 345 19.30 8.03 -14.63
N ALA A 346 19.34 6.73 -14.87
CA ALA A 346 20.41 6.07 -15.64
C ALA A 346 20.31 6.23 -17.18
N GLY A 347 19.36 7.00 -17.69
CA GLY A 347 19.14 7.26 -19.12
C GLY A 347 18.36 6.16 -19.85
N GLN A 348 18.73 4.89 -19.69
CA GLN A 348 18.07 3.75 -20.35
C GLN A 348 17.38 2.82 -19.33
N PRO A 349 16.22 2.23 -19.68
CA PRO A 349 15.58 1.25 -18.82
C PRO A 349 16.39 -0.05 -18.76
N ARG A 350 16.27 -0.76 -17.63
CA ARG A 350 16.81 -2.10 -17.41
C ARG A 350 15.66 -3.09 -17.29
N LEU A 351 15.98 -4.38 -17.30
CA LEU A 351 15.00 -5.42 -16.98
C LEU A 351 14.85 -5.59 -15.48
N LEU A 352 13.61 -5.60 -15.02
CA LEU A 352 13.21 -6.05 -13.69
C LEU A 352 12.55 -7.42 -13.85
N GLY A 353 13.26 -8.49 -13.45
CA GLY A 353 12.72 -9.84 -13.42
C GLY A 353 11.92 -10.09 -12.15
N LEU A 354 10.67 -10.49 -12.29
CA LEU A 354 9.83 -11.02 -11.23
C LEU A 354 9.64 -12.55 -11.42
N ALA A 355 8.93 -13.20 -10.53
CA ALA A 355 8.78 -14.65 -10.57
C ALA A 355 8.17 -15.17 -11.89
N ASN A 356 7.16 -14.47 -12.43
CA ASN A 356 6.39 -14.90 -13.60
C ASN A 356 6.39 -13.92 -14.78
N VAL A 357 7.03 -12.75 -14.64
CA VAL A 357 7.03 -11.68 -15.63
C VAL A 357 8.30 -10.85 -15.50
N GLN A 358 8.73 -10.22 -16.59
CA GLN A 358 9.79 -9.21 -16.57
C GLN A 358 9.30 -7.90 -17.19
N HIS A 359 9.82 -6.78 -16.69
CA HIS A 359 9.40 -5.44 -17.08
C HIS A 359 10.59 -4.57 -17.47
N LEU A 360 10.36 -3.55 -18.31
CA LEU A 360 11.28 -2.43 -18.43
C LEU A 360 11.14 -1.52 -17.20
N HIS A 361 12.25 -1.22 -16.56
CA HIS A 361 12.35 -0.51 -15.29
C HIS A 361 13.42 0.59 -15.35
N LEU A 362 13.06 1.80 -14.95
CA LEU A 362 13.97 2.94 -14.81
C LEU A 362 13.77 3.57 -13.43
N PRO A 363 14.72 3.38 -12.49
CA PRO A 363 14.75 4.10 -11.22
C PRO A 363 14.98 5.60 -11.44
N ILE A 364 14.24 6.42 -10.69
CA ILE A 364 14.28 7.88 -10.73
C ILE A 364 14.43 8.39 -9.30
N SER A 365 15.35 9.33 -9.08
CA SER A 365 15.51 9.97 -7.78
C SER A 365 15.69 11.50 -7.92
N ALA A 366 15.45 12.22 -6.83
CA ALA A 366 15.77 13.65 -6.73
C ALA A 366 15.96 14.05 -5.26
N ALA A 367 16.71 15.11 -5.00
CA ALA A 367 16.66 15.79 -3.71
C ALA A 367 15.26 16.41 -3.52
N LEU A 368 14.72 16.29 -2.32
CA LEU A 368 13.40 16.84 -2.00
C LEU A 368 13.52 18.32 -1.65
N PRO A 369 12.86 19.24 -2.37
CA PRO A 369 12.88 20.65 -2.03
C PRO A 369 12.23 20.91 -0.66
N SER A 370 12.69 21.95 0.02
CA SER A 370 12.09 22.38 1.30
C SER A 370 10.61 22.70 1.14
N GLY A 371 9.78 22.18 2.05
CA GLY A 371 8.32 22.38 2.04
C GLY A 371 7.54 21.42 1.16
N VAL A 372 8.19 20.57 0.36
CA VAL A 372 7.52 19.52 -0.41
C VAL A 372 7.32 18.29 0.49
N HIS A 373 6.09 17.84 0.61
CA HIS A 373 5.71 16.67 1.40
C HIS A 373 5.45 15.46 0.48
N ILE A 374 5.64 14.24 0.98
CA ILE A 374 5.37 13.01 0.19
C ILE A 374 3.95 12.97 -0.39
N LEU A 375 2.94 13.49 0.32
CA LEU A 375 1.57 13.53 -0.16
C LEU A 375 1.37 14.52 -1.33
N ASP A 376 2.22 15.55 -1.47
CA ASP A 376 2.22 16.42 -2.65
C ASP A 376 2.69 15.62 -3.87
N LEU A 377 3.70 14.75 -3.68
CA LEU A 377 4.20 13.85 -4.74
C LEU A 377 3.15 12.80 -5.11
N VAL A 378 2.48 12.18 -4.13
CA VAL A 378 1.38 11.23 -4.37
C VAL A 378 0.26 11.89 -5.19
N ALA A 379 -0.19 13.09 -4.80
CA ALA A 379 -1.24 13.84 -5.50
C ALA A 379 -0.87 14.15 -6.95
N ARG A 380 0.41 14.45 -7.22
CA ARG A 380 0.90 14.73 -8.58
C ARG A 380 1.03 13.47 -9.42
N LEU A 381 1.55 12.39 -8.85
CA LEU A 381 1.82 11.15 -9.57
C LEU A 381 0.57 10.32 -9.82
N HIS A 382 -0.33 10.20 -8.84
CA HIS A 382 -1.50 9.33 -8.95
C HIS A 382 -2.65 9.96 -9.78
N PRO A 383 -3.28 9.16 -10.68
CA PRO A 383 -2.80 7.90 -11.22
C PRO A 383 -1.69 8.12 -12.27
N THR A 384 -0.73 7.19 -12.30
CA THR A 384 0.31 7.16 -13.33
C THR A 384 -0.26 6.68 -14.67
N PRO A 385 0.44 6.91 -15.80
CA PRO A 385 0.04 6.32 -17.08
C PRO A 385 0.06 4.77 -17.09
N ALA A 386 0.76 4.16 -16.12
CA ALA A 386 0.81 2.70 -15.97
C ALA A 386 -0.50 2.09 -15.47
N VAL A 387 -1.34 2.89 -14.79
CA VAL A 387 -2.62 2.42 -14.21
C VAL A 387 -3.83 3.28 -14.60
N GLY A 388 -3.64 4.48 -15.12
CA GLY A 388 -4.72 5.37 -15.58
C GLY A 388 -4.75 5.53 -17.09
N GLY A 389 -3.76 6.21 -17.65
CA GLY A 389 -3.64 6.51 -19.07
C GLY A 389 -3.00 7.86 -19.37
N THR A 390 -3.00 8.25 -20.64
CA THR A 390 -2.38 9.49 -21.14
C THR A 390 -3.19 10.06 -22.30
N PRO A 391 -3.54 11.38 -22.29
CA PRO A 391 -3.52 12.29 -21.14
C PRO A 391 -4.38 11.76 -19.98
N ARG A 392 -4.06 12.17 -18.73
CA ARG A 392 -4.70 11.62 -17.52
C ARG A 392 -6.20 11.82 -17.50
N GLU A 393 -6.62 13.07 -17.60
CA GLU A 393 -8.01 13.46 -17.36
C GLU A 393 -8.98 12.74 -18.32
N PRO A 394 -8.82 12.80 -19.68
CA PRO A 394 -9.73 12.09 -20.59
C PRO A 394 -9.62 10.57 -20.44
N ALA A 395 -8.42 10.00 -20.25
CA ALA A 395 -8.26 8.56 -20.08
C ALA A 395 -8.95 8.05 -18.81
N VAL A 396 -8.83 8.75 -17.68
CA VAL A 396 -9.48 8.38 -16.42
C VAL A 396 -11.00 8.56 -16.52
N ALA A 397 -11.48 9.62 -17.17
CA ALA A 397 -12.91 9.83 -17.39
C ALA A 397 -13.55 8.71 -18.22
N ALA A 398 -12.84 8.18 -19.20
CA ALA A 398 -13.31 7.07 -20.05
C ALA A 398 -13.58 5.79 -19.26
N LEU A 399 -12.87 5.54 -18.14
CA LEU A 399 -13.07 4.35 -17.32
C LEU A 399 -14.51 4.20 -16.81
N ALA A 400 -15.20 5.32 -16.57
CA ALA A 400 -16.58 5.30 -16.06
C ALA A 400 -17.58 4.60 -17.00
N HIS A 401 -17.30 4.55 -18.30
CA HIS A 401 -18.16 3.87 -19.27
C HIS A 401 -17.50 2.65 -19.92
N LEU A 402 -16.21 2.43 -19.69
CA LEU A 402 -15.45 1.26 -20.19
C LEU A 402 -15.39 0.13 -19.18
N GLU A 403 -15.44 0.40 -17.88
CA GLU A 403 -15.38 -0.62 -16.83
C GLU A 403 -16.74 -0.82 -16.16
N PRO A 404 -17.21 -2.07 -15.97
CA PRO A 404 -18.51 -2.37 -15.38
C PRO A 404 -18.51 -2.36 -13.84
N PHE A 405 -17.45 -1.84 -13.19
CA PHE A 405 -17.29 -1.80 -11.74
C PHE A 405 -16.47 -0.60 -11.29
N ALA A 406 -16.61 -0.22 -10.02
CA ALA A 406 -15.76 0.76 -9.37
C ALA A 406 -14.46 0.11 -8.86
N ARG A 407 -13.31 0.71 -9.13
CA ARG A 407 -11.99 0.15 -8.75
C ARG A 407 -11.76 0.10 -7.24
N GLY A 408 -12.39 0.97 -6.45
CA GLY A 408 -12.10 1.08 -5.02
C GLY A 408 -10.62 1.33 -4.77
N LEU A 409 -9.96 0.49 -3.96
CA LEU A 409 -8.51 0.57 -3.70
C LEU A 409 -7.65 -0.01 -4.83
N TYR A 410 -8.22 -0.77 -5.77
CA TYR A 410 -7.46 -1.31 -6.90
C TYR A 410 -6.82 -0.18 -7.71
N ALA A 411 -5.53 -0.29 -7.96
CA ALA A 411 -4.68 0.71 -8.61
C ALA A 411 -4.58 2.06 -7.86
N GLY A 412 -5.12 2.16 -6.63
CA GLY A 412 -4.94 3.30 -5.74
C GLY A 412 -3.59 3.27 -5.01
N PRO A 413 -3.09 4.42 -4.51
CA PRO A 413 -1.82 4.52 -3.80
C PRO A 413 -1.97 4.10 -2.34
N GLN A 414 -1.39 2.98 -1.93
CA GLN A 414 -1.38 2.46 -0.58
C GLN A 414 -0.01 2.72 0.07
N GLY A 415 0.06 2.99 1.36
CA GLY A 415 1.35 3.24 1.99
C GLY A 415 1.29 3.88 3.36
N TRP A 416 2.35 4.58 3.72
CA TRP A 416 2.47 5.26 5.02
C TRP A 416 3.28 6.55 4.93
N VAL A 417 3.07 7.40 5.94
CA VAL A 417 3.86 8.59 6.22
C VAL A 417 4.37 8.48 7.65
N ASP A 418 5.66 8.75 7.86
CA ASP A 418 6.26 8.80 9.19
C ASP A 418 6.19 10.21 9.80
N HIS A 419 6.54 10.34 11.06
CA HIS A 419 6.54 11.60 11.81
C HIS A 419 7.58 12.63 11.33
N ARG A 420 8.49 12.24 10.44
CA ARG A 420 9.53 13.11 9.85
C ARG A 420 9.16 13.60 8.45
N GLY A 421 7.99 13.21 7.94
CA GLY A 421 7.52 13.52 6.60
C GLY A 421 8.09 12.61 5.51
N GLY A 422 8.83 11.58 5.90
CA GLY A 422 9.21 10.45 5.05
C GLY A 422 8.06 9.46 4.89
N GLY A 423 8.29 8.42 4.11
CA GLY A 423 7.31 7.36 3.90
C GLY A 423 7.44 6.69 2.55
N GLU A 424 6.49 5.82 2.26
CA GLU A 424 6.48 5.07 1.01
C GLU A 424 5.04 4.76 0.59
N PHE A 425 4.78 4.90 -0.72
CA PHE A 425 3.51 4.52 -1.34
C PHE A 425 3.77 3.59 -2.52
N PHE A 426 2.96 2.55 -2.62
CA PHE A 426 2.93 1.60 -3.72
C PHE A 426 1.54 1.59 -4.37
N VAL A 427 1.46 1.11 -5.60
CA VAL A 427 0.20 1.04 -6.35
C VAL A 427 -0.49 -0.28 -6.03
N GLY A 428 -1.76 -0.25 -5.62
CA GLY A 428 -2.53 -1.42 -5.19
C GLY A 428 -3.01 -2.30 -6.34
N ILE A 429 -2.08 -2.84 -7.13
CA ILE A 429 -2.36 -3.80 -8.22
C ILE A 429 -2.02 -5.23 -7.80
N ARG A 430 -2.34 -6.22 -8.66
CA ARG A 430 -2.20 -7.65 -8.33
C ARG A 430 -2.87 -7.97 -7.00
N SER A 431 -4.13 -7.61 -6.89
CA SER A 431 -4.85 -7.47 -5.62
C SER A 431 -6.27 -7.99 -5.70
N ALA A 432 -6.82 -8.30 -4.53
CA ALA A 432 -8.21 -8.68 -4.35
C ALA A 432 -8.82 -8.01 -3.12
N LEU A 433 -10.12 -7.76 -3.18
CA LEU A 433 -10.95 -7.43 -2.03
C LEU A 433 -11.60 -8.72 -1.51
N ILE A 434 -11.28 -9.09 -0.29
CA ILE A 434 -11.87 -10.24 0.40
C ILE A 434 -13.01 -9.75 1.28
N ASP A 435 -14.15 -10.47 1.22
CA ASP A 435 -15.37 -10.23 2.00
C ASP A 435 -16.00 -11.58 2.37
N GLY A 436 -15.64 -12.13 3.52
CA GLY A 436 -16.09 -13.44 3.99
C GLY A 436 -15.85 -14.55 2.97
N HIS A 437 -16.92 -15.10 2.41
CA HIS A 437 -16.90 -16.19 1.41
C HIS A 437 -16.61 -15.72 -0.02
N THR A 438 -16.38 -14.44 -0.25
CA THR A 438 -16.14 -13.90 -1.58
C THR A 438 -14.81 -13.17 -1.67
N ALA A 439 -14.18 -13.23 -2.83
CA ALA A 439 -13.00 -12.43 -3.17
C ALA A 439 -13.20 -11.82 -4.55
N MET A 440 -13.01 -10.50 -4.66
CA MET A 440 -13.02 -9.78 -5.93
C MET A 440 -11.57 -9.54 -6.36
N ALA A 441 -11.08 -10.34 -7.29
CA ALA A 441 -9.73 -10.20 -7.85
C ALA A 441 -9.71 -9.24 -9.03
N TYR A 442 -8.62 -8.47 -9.19
CA TYR A 442 -8.48 -7.44 -10.23
C TYR A 442 -7.21 -7.64 -11.07
N ALA A 443 -7.32 -7.37 -12.37
CA ALA A 443 -6.19 -7.28 -13.29
C ALA A 443 -6.48 -6.23 -14.36
N GLY A 444 -5.43 -5.61 -14.92
CA GLY A 444 -5.58 -4.61 -15.97
C GLY A 444 -4.47 -4.66 -17.00
N ALA A 445 -4.73 -4.14 -18.19
CA ALA A 445 -3.76 -3.99 -19.27
C ALA A 445 -3.84 -2.61 -19.91
N GLY A 446 -2.70 -2.11 -20.42
CA GLY A 446 -2.60 -0.82 -21.08
C GLY A 446 -2.99 -0.91 -22.55
N ILE A 447 -4.04 -0.21 -22.93
CA ILE A 447 -4.56 -0.15 -24.30
C ILE A 447 -3.95 1.05 -25.01
N VAL A 448 -3.28 0.80 -26.14
CA VAL A 448 -2.67 1.80 -27.03
C VAL A 448 -3.04 1.48 -28.47
N ALA A 449 -2.75 2.39 -29.40
CA ALA A 449 -2.92 2.13 -30.83
C ALA A 449 -2.14 0.85 -31.23
N GLY A 450 -2.85 -0.11 -31.85
CA GLY A 450 -2.31 -1.41 -32.23
C GLY A 450 -2.46 -2.51 -31.18
N SER A 451 -3.08 -2.25 -30.04
CA SER A 451 -3.53 -3.31 -29.12
C SER A 451 -4.60 -4.20 -29.74
N SER A 452 -4.70 -5.46 -29.30
CA SER A 452 -5.75 -6.41 -29.74
C SER A 452 -6.56 -6.89 -28.54
N PRO A 453 -7.90 -6.90 -28.62
CA PRO A 453 -8.77 -7.35 -27.54
C PRO A 453 -8.38 -8.74 -26.99
N GLU A 454 -8.00 -9.68 -27.86
CA GLU A 454 -7.66 -11.05 -27.49
C GLU A 454 -6.32 -11.11 -26.75
N LYS A 455 -5.32 -10.34 -27.21
CA LYS A 455 -3.99 -10.29 -26.57
C LYS A 455 -4.06 -9.64 -25.20
N GLU A 456 -4.77 -8.52 -25.08
CA GLU A 456 -4.93 -7.82 -23.79
C GLU A 456 -5.77 -8.65 -22.80
N PHE A 457 -6.75 -9.42 -23.29
CA PHE A 457 -7.47 -10.39 -22.49
C PHE A 457 -6.52 -11.49 -21.97
N ALA A 458 -5.71 -12.08 -22.82
CA ALA A 458 -4.73 -13.12 -22.44
C ALA A 458 -3.70 -12.58 -21.43
N GLU A 459 -3.25 -11.32 -21.60
CA GLU A 459 -2.34 -10.68 -20.65
C GLU A 459 -2.98 -10.54 -19.26
N THR A 460 -4.26 -10.13 -19.19
CA THR A 460 -4.96 -10.04 -17.89
C THR A 460 -5.20 -11.40 -17.27
N GLU A 461 -5.43 -12.48 -18.04
CA GLU A 461 -5.51 -13.86 -17.52
C GLU A 461 -4.22 -14.27 -16.81
N LEU A 462 -3.05 -13.99 -17.42
CA LEU A 462 -1.76 -14.26 -16.78
C LEU A 462 -1.60 -13.48 -15.46
N LYS A 463 -2.11 -12.24 -15.41
CA LYS A 463 -2.07 -11.41 -14.20
C LYS A 463 -2.99 -11.91 -13.09
N PHE A 464 -4.12 -12.53 -13.42
CA PHE A 464 -4.99 -13.17 -12.45
C PHE A 464 -4.40 -14.44 -11.85
N LYS A 465 -3.67 -15.24 -12.64
CA LYS A 465 -3.24 -16.60 -12.28
C LYS A 465 -2.60 -16.66 -10.90
N ALA A 466 -1.57 -15.87 -10.65
CA ALA A 466 -0.83 -15.87 -9.39
C ALA A 466 -1.71 -15.51 -8.17
N LEU A 467 -2.61 -14.55 -8.34
CA LEU A 467 -3.49 -14.13 -7.26
C LEU A 467 -4.59 -15.17 -6.99
N ILE A 468 -5.17 -15.76 -8.04
CA ILE A 468 -6.17 -16.83 -7.89
C ILE A 468 -5.54 -18.05 -7.24
N GLU A 469 -4.32 -18.44 -7.63
CA GLU A 469 -3.56 -19.51 -6.97
C GLU A 469 -3.35 -19.23 -5.48
N ALA A 470 -3.01 -17.99 -5.10
CA ALA A 470 -2.89 -17.62 -3.69
C ALA A 470 -4.20 -17.71 -2.93
N LEU A 471 -5.32 -17.27 -3.55
CA LEU A 471 -6.66 -17.34 -2.96
C LEU A 471 -7.18 -18.78 -2.81
N THR A 472 -6.66 -19.74 -3.60
CA THR A 472 -7.14 -21.14 -3.62
C THR A 472 -6.24 -22.09 -2.85
N ASN A 473 -5.00 -21.70 -2.55
CA ASN A 473 -3.99 -22.56 -1.91
C ASN A 473 -3.57 -22.10 -0.52
N SER A 474 -4.17 -21.03 0.02
CA SER A 474 -3.81 -20.42 1.33
C SER A 474 -4.60 -20.99 2.51
#